data_d1f5c92b954f77f7503c04c14430af7a
#
_entry.id   d1f5c92b954f77f7503c04c14430af7a
#
_cell.length_a   1.000
_cell.length_b   1.000
_cell.length_c   1.000
_cell.angle_alpha   90.00
_cell.angle_beta   90.00
_cell.angle_gamma   90.00
#
_symmetry.space_group_name_H-M   'P 1'
#
loop_
_entity.id
_entity.type
_entity.pdbx_description
1 polymer ?
#
loop_
_entity_poly.entity_id
_entity_poly.type
_entity_poly.pdbx_seq_one_letter_code
_entity_poly.pdbx_strand_id
1 'polypeptide(L)'
;MKRFLIPLLAAITLPIAVNAEVTNDYMLKRTEARKLYREGKFSEMKNICEELIEISPDNPMGYVCKGFALGFVPKSERKSREALKNFTKAIELDPEYYEAYFLRGFLQFSMRRGEFSKLQMNGCSDIKKAYLNKFPDALEYVKRQRSFLIKNKCSGFF
;
A
#
# COMPACT_ATOMS: atom_id res chain seq x y z
N MET A 1 -39.76 34.04 -36.10
CA MET A 1 -38.50 33.33 -35.78
C MET A 1 -38.50 33.05 -34.30
N LYS A 2 -38.86 31.81 -33.88
CA LYS A 2 -38.84 31.40 -32.47
C LYS A 2 -37.47 30.76 -32.19
N ARG A 3 -36.62 31.40 -31.38
CA ARG A 3 -35.37 30.86 -30.89
C ARG A 3 -35.69 29.88 -29.79
N PHE A 4 -35.41 28.59 -30.00
CA PHE A 4 -35.41 27.57 -28.96
C PHE A 4 -34.18 27.79 -28.05
N LEU A 5 -34.43 28.29 -26.87
CA LEU A 5 -33.45 28.23 -25.76
C LEU A 5 -33.41 26.78 -25.25
N ILE A 6 -32.37 26.05 -25.64
CA ILE A 6 -32.04 24.75 -25.01
C ILE A 6 -31.55 25.06 -23.60
N PRO A 7 -32.14 24.48 -22.54
CA PRO A 7 -31.69 24.76 -21.19
C PRO A 7 -30.31 24.16 -20.94
N LEU A 8 -29.38 25.04 -20.62
CA LEU A 8 -27.98 24.76 -20.27
C LEU A 8 -27.82 24.09 -18.88
N LEU A 9 -28.83 23.38 -18.42
CA LEU A 9 -28.87 22.84 -17.04
C LEU A 9 -28.50 21.35 -16.92
N ALA A 10 -28.27 20.64 -18.03
CA ALA A 10 -28.00 19.20 -17.99
C ALA A 10 -26.51 18.84 -17.85
N ALA A 11 -25.58 19.81 -17.92
CA ALA A 11 -24.15 19.53 -17.99
C ALA A 11 -23.42 19.55 -16.62
N ILE A 12 -24.08 19.96 -15.52
CA ILE A 12 -23.40 20.19 -14.23
C ILE A 12 -23.62 19.03 -13.23
N THR A 13 -24.61 18.17 -13.46
CA THR A 13 -24.94 17.10 -12.50
C THR A 13 -24.22 15.77 -12.75
N LEU A 14 -23.73 15.52 -13.96
CA LEU A 14 -23.08 14.26 -14.34
C LEU A 14 -21.75 13.98 -13.60
N PRO A 15 -20.82 14.94 -13.42
CA PRO A 15 -19.56 14.63 -12.77
C PRO A 15 -19.67 14.29 -11.26
N ILE A 16 -20.67 14.82 -10.58
CA ILE A 16 -20.87 14.58 -9.13
C ILE A 16 -21.44 13.17 -8.90
N ALA A 17 -22.39 12.74 -9.71
CA ALA A 17 -22.99 11.41 -9.60
C ALA A 17 -21.96 10.30 -9.93
N VAL A 18 -21.19 10.47 -10.99
CA VAL A 18 -20.12 9.54 -11.39
C VAL A 18 -19.05 9.42 -10.29
N ASN A 19 -18.63 10.55 -9.71
CA ASN A 19 -17.64 10.54 -8.62
C ASN A 19 -18.17 9.84 -7.35
N ALA A 20 -19.46 10.00 -7.01
CA ALA A 20 -20.07 9.35 -5.86
C ALA A 20 -20.16 7.82 -6.05
N GLU A 21 -20.51 7.36 -7.26
CA GLU A 21 -20.59 5.94 -7.59
C GLU A 21 -19.21 5.29 -7.56
N VAL A 22 -18.20 5.91 -8.20
CA VAL A 22 -16.79 5.45 -8.17
C VAL A 22 -16.27 5.38 -6.73
N THR A 23 -16.59 6.38 -5.89
CA THR A 23 -16.17 6.38 -4.48
C THR A 23 -16.82 5.25 -3.70
N ASN A 24 -18.11 4.96 -3.96
CA ASN A 24 -18.83 3.89 -3.29
C ASN A 24 -18.29 2.51 -3.71
N ASP A 25 -18.04 2.28 -4.98
CA ASP A 25 -17.45 1.03 -5.49
C ASP A 25 -16.04 0.81 -4.91
N TYR A 26 -15.19 1.84 -4.89
CA TYR A 26 -13.88 1.78 -4.26
C TYR A 26 -13.95 1.35 -2.77
N MET A 27 -14.88 1.92 -2.00
CA MET A 27 -15.04 1.58 -0.58
C MET A 27 -15.56 0.16 -0.37
N LEU A 28 -16.44 -0.32 -1.26
CA LEU A 28 -16.93 -1.69 -1.25
C LEU A 28 -15.78 -2.68 -1.52
N LYS A 29 -15.00 -2.47 -2.57
CA LYS A 29 -13.82 -3.28 -2.93
C LYS A 29 -12.78 -3.29 -1.82
N ARG A 30 -12.53 -2.14 -1.20
CA ARG A 30 -11.64 -2.06 -0.04
C ARG A 30 -12.12 -2.93 1.13
N THR A 31 -13.41 -2.96 1.38
CA THR A 31 -14.01 -3.78 2.45
C THR A 31 -13.90 -5.27 2.12
N GLU A 32 -14.09 -5.64 0.86
CA GLU A 32 -13.92 -7.01 0.37
C GLU A 32 -12.46 -7.46 0.49
N ALA A 33 -11.49 -6.65 0.09
CA ALA A 33 -10.07 -6.96 0.25
C ALA A 33 -9.70 -7.24 1.72
N ARG A 34 -10.24 -6.46 2.66
CA ARG A 34 -10.04 -6.69 4.11
C ARG A 34 -10.66 -7.99 4.60
N LYS A 35 -11.82 -8.39 4.06
CA LYS A 35 -12.44 -9.67 4.35
C LYS A 35 -11.57 -10.81 3.87
N LEU A 36 -11.14 -10.77 2.61
CA LEU A 36 -10.27 -11.78 2.00
C LEU A 36 -8.91 -11.93 2.73
N TYR A 37 -8.35 -10.81 3.20
CA TYR A 37 -7.18 -10.83 4.08
C TYR A 37 -7.41 -11.64 5.36
N ARG A 38 -8.54 -11.40 6.06
CA ARG A 38 -8.88 -12.13 7.30
C ARG A 38 -9.12 -13.61 7.05
N GLU A 39 -9.60 -13.98 5.86
CA GLU A 39 -9.83 -15.35 5.43
C GLU A 39 -8.55 -16.04 4.89
N GLY A 40 -7.43 -15.31 4.78
CA GLY A 40 -6.18 -15.82 4.20
C GLY A 40 -6.22 -16.06 2.69
N LYS A 41 -7.23 -15.52 1.98
CA LYS A 41 -7.46 -15.68 0.55
C LYS A 41 -6.66 -14.66 -0.26
N PHE A 42 -5.33 -14.71 -0.17
CA PHE A 42 -4.45 -13.70 -0.75
C PHE A 42 -4.50 -13.62 -2.28
N SER A 43 -4.78 -14.73 -2.98
CA SER A 43 -4.90 -14.72 -4.44
C SER A 43 -6.14 -13.95 -4.89
N GLU A 44 -7.28 -14.15 -4.24
CA GLU A 44 -8.52 -13.41 -4.49
C GLU A 44 -8.34 -11.94 -4.07
N MET A 45 -7.75 -11.70 -2.90
CA MET A 45 -7.41 -10.36 -2.44
C MET A 45 -6.58 -9.58 -3.48
N LYS A 46 -5.57 -10.23 -4.10
CA LYS A 46 -4.75 -9.60 -5.15
C LYS A 46 -5.62 -9.10 -6.31
N ASN A 47 -6.59 -9.88 -6.76
CA ASN A 47 -7.48 -9.49 -7.86
C ASN A 47 -8.31 -8.25 -7.47
N ILE A 48 -8.88 -8.23 -6.26
CA ILE A 48 -9.60 -7.05 -5.74
C ILE A 48 -8.68 -5.82 -5.62
N CYS A 49 -7.40 -6.01 -5.24
CA CYS A 49 -6.45 -4.90 -5.20
C CYS A 49 -6.13 -4.36 -6.62
N GLU A 50 -6.14 -5.21 -7.65
CA GLU A 50 -5.99 -4.80 -9.05
C GLU A 50 -7.20 -3.97 -9.51
N GLU A 51 -8.41 -4.39 -9.17
CA GLU A 51 -9.63 -3.61 -9.42
C GLU A 51 -9.60 -2.24 -8.70
N LEU A 52 -9.09 -2.19 -7.45
CA LEU A 52 -8.90 -0.91 -6.74
C LEU A 52 -7.94 0.03 -7.47
N ILE A 53 -6.89 -0.50 -8.10
CA ILE A 53 -5.95 0.29 -8.90
C ILE A 53 -6.62 0.77 -10.19
N GLU A 54 -7.45 -0.04 -10.83
CA GLU A 54 -8.21 0.34 -12.04
C GLU A 54 -9.22 1.47 -11.74
N ILE A 55 -9.94 1.38 -10.62
CA ILE A 55 -10.90 2.40 -10.19
C ILE A 55 -10.20 3.72 -9.84
N SER A 56 -9.03 3.65 -9.18
CA SER A 56 -8.32 4.84 -8.71
C SER A 56 -6.80 4.64 -8.81
N PRO A 57 -6.21 4.82 -10.01
CA PRO A 57 -4.80 4.54 -10.26
C PRO A 57 -3.82 5.47 -9.53
N ASP A 58 -4.29 6.63 -9.08
CA ASP A 58 -3.48 7.59 -8.31
C ASP A 58 -3.60 7.39 -6.79
N ASN A 59 -4.41 6.43 -6.34
CA ASN A 59 -4.55 6.14 -4.92
C ASN A 59 -3.50 5.12 -4.46
N PRO A 60 -2.60 5.47 -3.52
CA PRO A 60 -1.53 4.59 -3.06
C PRO A 60 -2.03 3.29 -2.41
N MET A 61 -3.25 3.31 -1.86
CA MET A 61 -3.81 2.17 -1.13
C MET A 61 -3.99 0.92 -2.01
N GLY A 62 -4.39 1.05 -3.28
CA GLY A 62 -4.52 -0.08 -4.20
C GLY A 62 -3.19 -0.82 -4.37
N TYR A 63 -2.11 -0.06 -4.53
CA TYR A 63 -0.76 -0.61 -4.64
C TYR A 63 -0.26 -1.24 -3.34
N VAL A 64 -0.53 -0.63 -2.19
CA VAL A 64 -0.21 -1.23 -0.88
C VAL A 64 -0.96 -2.53 -0.69
N CYS A 65 -2.25 -2.57 -1.00
CA CYS A 65 -3.07 -3.77 -0.99
C CYS A 65 -2.47 -4.89 -1.84
N LYS A 66 -2.12 -4.61 -3.10
CA LYS A 66 -1.50 -5.57 -4.03
C LYS A 66 -0.13 -6.04 -3.55
N GLY A 67 0.70 -5.10 -3.09
CA GLY A 67 2.01 -5.40 -2.52
C GLY A 67 1.90 -6.34 -1.32
N PHE A 68 0.95 -6.10 -0.44
CA PHE A 68 0.68 -6.94 0.72
C PHE A 68 0.24 -8.35 0.30
N ALA A 69 -0.75 -8.47 -0.59
CA ALA A 69 -1.25 -9.75 -1.09
C ALA A 69 -0.16 -10.60 -1.78
N LEU A 70 0.87 -9.98 -2.34
CA LEU A 70 2.00 -10.65 -2.98
C LEU A 70 3.14 -10.98 -2.00
N GLY A 71 3.45 -10.06 -1.09
CA GLY A 71 4.67 -10.10 -0.28
C GLY A 71 4.57 -11.04 0.93
N PHE A 72 3.38 -11.26 1.46
CA PHE A 72 3.15 -11.99 2.71
C PHE A 72 2.53 -13.37 2.53
N VAL A 73 2.45 -13.86 1.29
CA VAL A 73 2.12 -15.27 0.94
C VAL A 73 3.37 -16.14 0.86
N PRO A 74 3.22 -17.49 0.84
CA PRO A 74 4.36 -18.40 0.84
C PRO A 74 5.47 -18.03 -0.13
N LYS A 75 6.69 -18.02 0.40
CA LYS A 75 7.92 -17.41 -0.12
C LYS A 75 8.19 -17.69 -1.59
N SER A 76 7.87 -16.73 -2.45
CA SER A 76 8.34 -16.66 -3.82
C SER A 76 9.14 -15.37 -4.00
N GLU A 77 10.41 -15.50 -4.35
CA GLU A 77 11.29 -14.33 -4.58
C GLU A 77 10.71 -13.40 -5.68
N ARG A 78 10.11 -13.98 -6.70
CA ARG A 78 9.44 -13.21 -7.76
C ARG A 78 8.29 -12.38 -7.21
N LYS A 79 7.42 -12.99 -6.39
CA LYS A 79 6.29 -12.29 -5.76
C LYS A 79 6.77 -11.19 -4.80
N SER A 80 7.82 -11.48 -4.00
CA SER A 80 8.40 -10.49 -3.10
C SER A 80 8.97 -9.29 -3.86
N ARG A 81 9.65 -9.49 -4.98
CA ARG A 81 10.14 -8.39 -5.83
C ARG A 81 9.00 -7.57 -6.42
N GLU A 82 7.92 -8.22 -6.85
CA GLU A 82 6.72 -7.53 -7.35
C GLU A 82 6.03 -6.73 -6.25
N ALA A 83 5.94 -7.28 -5.04
CA ALA A 83 5.44 -6.57 -3.86
C ALA A 83 6.25 -5.29 -3.56
N LEU A 84 7.59 -5.39 -3.58
CA LEU A 84 8.47 -4.22 -3.39
C LEU A 84 8.22 -3.13 -4.44
N LYS A 85 7.97 -3.50 -5.70
CA LYS A 85 7.60 -2.53 -6.75
C LYS A 85 6.28 -1.82 -6.44
N ASN A 86 5.28 -2.56 -5.97
CA ASN A 86 3.98 -1.98 -5.61
C ASN A 86 4.11 -1.03 -4.41
N PHE A 87 4.83 -1.39 -3.36
CA PHE A 87 5.07 -0.47 -2.23
C PHE A 87 5.86 0.78 -2.68
N THR A 88 6.81 0.62 -3.60
CA THR A 88 7.55 1.75 -4.16
C THR A 88 6.61 2.67 -4.95
N LYS A 89 5.71 2.11 -5.76
CA LYS A 89 4.72 2.89 -6.49
C LYS A 89 3.78 3.65 -5.57
N ALA A 90 3.35 3.05 -4.47
CA ALA A 90 2.54 3.73 -3.45
C ALA A 90 3.28 4.93 -2.84
N ILE A 91 4.58 4.79 -2.58
CA ILE A 91 5.43 5.87 -2.04
C ILE A 91 5.65 6.99 -3.08
N GLU A 92 5.74 6.65 -4.36
CA GLU A 92 5.84 7.64 -5.45
C GLU A 92 4.56 8.46 -5.59
N LEU A 93 3.39 7.84 -5.38
CA LEU A 93 2.08 8.51 -5.42
C LEU A 93 1.84 9.37 -4.18
N ASP A 94 2.24 8.88 -3.02
CA ASP A 94 2.13 9.60 -1.75
C ASP A 94 3.38 9.37 -0.89
N PRO A 95 4.33 10.34 -0.87
CA PRO A 95 5.55 10.26 -0.05
C PRO A 95 5.31 10.28 1.47
N GLU A 96 4.10 10.53 1.92
CA GLU A 96 3.69 10.47 3.32
C GLU A 96 2.89 9.21 3.67
N TYR A 97 2.72 8.29 2.72
CA TYR A 97 2.04 7.02 2.98
C TYR A 97 2.94 6.06 3.77
N TYR A 98 3.09 6.32 5.06
CA TYR A 98 4.05 5.64 5.95
C TYR A 98 3.82 4.13 6.09
N GLU A 99 2.61 3.64 5.87
CA GLU A 99 2.31 2.22 5.78
C GLU A 99 3.12 1.53 4.68
N ALA A 100 3.25 2.16 3.51
CA ALA A 100 4.03 1.61 2.40
C ALA A 100 5.53 1.49 2.74
N TYR A 101 6.09 2.48 3.43
CA TYR A 101 7.46 2.41 3.93
C TYR A 101 7.61 1.26 4.94
N PHE A 102 6.71 1.17 5.90
CA PHE A 102 6.78 0.10 6.90
C PHE A 102 6.73 -1.29 6.26
N LEU A 103 5.76 -1.54 5.37
CA LEU A 103 5.58 -2.82 4.71
C LEU A 103 6.73 -3.15 3.76
N ARG A 104 7.25 -2.17 3.00
CA ARG A 104 8.42 -2.35 2.15
C ARG A 104 9.65 -2.70 2.97
N GLY A 105 9.91 -1.97 4.03
CA GLY A 105 11.03 -2.20 4.92
C GLY A 105 10.95 -3.55 5.62
N PHE A 106 9.78 -3.92 6.11
CA PHE A 106 9.53 -5.21 6.74
C PHE A 106 9.76 -6.38 5.76
N LEU A 107 9.27 -6.27 4.53
CA LEU A 107 9.49 -7.28 3.49
C LEU A 107 10.97 -7.40 3.14
N GLN A 108 11.68 -6.29 2.94
CA GLN A 108 13.13 -6.28 2.67
C GLN A 108 13.92 -6.95 3.79
N PHE A 109 13.50 -6.73 5.05
CA PHE A 109 14.10 -7.38 6.21
C PHE A 109 13.85 -8.90 6.24
N SER A 110 12.68 -9.34 5.81
CA SER A 110 12.30 -10.76 5.78
C SER A 110 12.94 -11.54 4.65
N MET A 111 13.39 -10.87 3.60
CA MET A 111 14.08 -11.46 2.45
C MET A 111 15.54 -11.80 2.80
N ARG A 112 15.73 -12.80 3.67
CA ARG A 112 17.08 -13.24 4.08
C ARG A 112 17.85 -13.88 2.91
N ARG A 113 18.93 -13.22 2.49
CA ARG A 113 20.01 -13.85 1.73
C ARG A 113 21.35 -13.28 2.19
N GLY A 114 22.15 -14.09 2.89
CA GLY A 114 23.55 -13.83 3.17
C GLY A 114 23.82 -12.66 4.13
N GLU A 115 25.09 -12.23 4.16
CA GLU A 115 25.55 -11.11 4.95
C GLU A 115 24.73 -9.84 4.70
N PHE A 116 24.66 -8.99 5.71
CA PHE A 116 23.92 -7.73 5.83
C PHE A 116 23.84 -6.97 4.48
N SER A 117 22.83 -7.29 3.69
CA SER A 117 22.74 -6.84 2.32
C SER A 117 22.26 -5.37 2.24
N LYS A 118 22.61 -4.68 1.15
CA LYS A 118 22.07 -3.33 0.85
C LYS A 118 20.52 -3.27 0.98
N LEU A 119 19.85 -4.39 0.70
CA LEU A 119 18.40 -4.53 0.82
C LEU A 119 17.94 -4.41 2.28
N GLN A 120 18.65 -5.01 3.24
CA GLN A 120 18.34 -4.90 4.67
C GLN A 120 18.60 -3.50 5.21
N MET A 121 19.64 -2.82 4.72
CA MET A 121 19.91 -1.42 5.07
C MET A 121 18.79 -0.49 4.59
N ASN A 122 18.29 -0.69 3.38
CA ASN A 122 17.13 0.04 2.86
C ASN A 122 15.88 -0.25 3.70
N GLY A 123 15.68 -1.51 4.12
CA GLY A 123 14.60 -1.90 5.00
C GLY A 123 14.65 -1.20 6.36
N CYS A 124 15.84 -1.05 6.95
CA CYS A 124 16.01 -0.27 8.18
C CYS A 124 15.61 1.20 7.98
N SER A 125 16.03 1.81 6.87
CA SER A 125 15.71 3.20 6.56
C SER A 125 14.20 3.41 6.40
N ASP A 126 13.52 2.51 5.72
CA ASP A 126 12.09 2.55 5.51
C ASP A 126 11.31 2.40 6.82
N ILE A 127 11.66 1.40 7.65
CA ILE A 127 11.05 1.21 8.97
C ILE A 127 11.29 2.44 9.84
N LYS A 128 12.50 3.02 9.81
CA LYS A 128 12.84 4.24 10.56
C LYS A 128 11.96 5.41 10.12
N LYS A 129 11.77 5.61 8.81
CA LYS A 129 10.92 6.68 8.29
C LYS A 129 9.48 6.55 8.82
N ALA A 130 8.90 5.35 8.77
CA ALA A 130 7.57 5.10 9.31
C ALA A 130 7.51 5.32 10.84
N TYR A 131 8.54 4.86 11.58
CA TYR A 131 8.64 5.03 13.04
C TYR A 131 8.70 6.50 13.45
N LEU A 132 9.57 7.29 12.82
CA LEU A 132 9.73 8.72 13.13
C LEU A 132 8.46 9.53 12.84
N ASN A 133 7.65 9.08 11.87
CA ASN A 133 6.36 9.68 11.56
C ASN A 133 5.19 9.02 12.32
N LYS A 134 5.49 8.29 13.38
CA LYS A 134 4.52 7.75 14.35
C LYS A 134 3.49 6.78 13.74
N PHE A 135 3.86 6.08 12.65
CA PHE A 135 2.99 5.03 12.11
C PHE A 135 2.82 3.92 13.16
N PRO A 136 1.58 3.55 13.55
CA PRO A 136 1.32 2.71 14.73
C PRO A 136 2.03 1.36 14.69
N ASP A 137 1.96 0.66 13.54
CA ASP A 137 2.58 -0.67 13.41
C ASP A 137 4.11 -0.61 13.45
N ALA A 138 4.70 0.49 12.95
CA ALA A 138 6.14 0.71 13.04
C ALA A 138 6.58 0.98 14.48
N LEU A 139 5.79 1.74 15.25
CA LEU A 139 6.07 1.98 16.67
C LEU A 139 6.06 0.68 17.46
N GLU A 140 5.04 -0.14 17.27
CA GLU A 140 4.91 -1.42 17.96
C GLU A 140 5.99 -2.42 17.52
N TYR A 141 6.29 -2.48 16.22
CA TYR A 141 7.35 -3.32 15.67
C TYR A 141 8.72 -2.95 16.27
N VAL A 142 9.10 -1.68 16.27
CA VAL A 142 10.38 -1.21 16.81
C VAL A 142 10.48 -1.50 18.31
N LYS A 143 9.41 -1.29 19.07
CA LYS A 143 9.33 -1.62 20.48
C LYS A 143 9.60 -3.11 20.75
N ARG A 144 8.91 -3.99 20.00
CA ARG A 144 9.06 -5.45 20.16
C ARG A 144 10.39 -5.98 19.65
N GLN A 145 10.94 -5.39 18.58
CA GLN A 145 12.12 -5.90 17.89
C GLN A 145 13.40 -5.11 18.19
N ARG A 146 13.41 -4.31 19.25
CA ARG A 146 14.53 -3.40 19.59
C ARG A 146 15.89 -4.12 19.58
N SER A 147 16.02 -5.20 20.31
CA SER A 147 17.27 -5.96 20.41
C SER A 147 17.72 -6.55 19.07
N PHE A 148 16.75 -7.02 18.28
CA PHE A 148 17.00 -7.54 16.93
C PHE A 148 17.47 -6.44 15.98
N LEU A 149 16.84 -5.27 16.00
CA LEU A 149 17.22 -4.12 15.17
C LEU A 149 18.64 -3.62 15.51
N ILE A 150 18.98 -3.52 16.80
CA ILE A 150 20.32 -3.16 17.26
C ILE A 150 21.35 -4.19 16.78
N LYS A 151 21.09 -5.49 16.97
CA LYS A 151 21.98 -6.57 16.52
C LYS A 151 22.23 -6.54 15.02
N ASN A 152 21.24 -6.13 14.23
CA ASN A 152 21.34 -6.02 12.78
C ASN A 152 21.76 -4.61 12.30
N LYS A 153 22.44 -3.85 13.13
CA LYS A 153 23.02 -2.53 12.81
C LYS A 153 21.99 -1.52 12.26
N CYS A 154 20.70 -1.71 12.54
CA CYS A 154 19.67 -0.70 12.32
C CYS A 154 19.77 0.39 13.41
N SER A 155 20.95 0.99 13.54
CA SER A 155 21.21 2.06 14.51
C SER A 155 20.54 3.37 14.08
N GLY A 156 20.13 4.17 15.06
CA GLY A 156 19.52 5.47 14.83
C GLY A 156 18.00 5.51 14.95
N PHE A 157 17.38 4.48 15.55
CA PHE A 157 16.03 4.52 16.09
C PHE A 157 15.99 5.00 17.55
N PHE A 158 17.13 5.02 18.20
CA PHE A 158 17.28 5.20 19.65
C PHE A 158 18.29 6.28 19.95
#